data_a1ff0bd3ea836f963630a9cca0af6702
#
_entry.id   a1ff0bd3ea836f963630a9cca0af6702
#
_cell.length_a   1.000
_cell.length_b   1.000
_cell.length_c   1.000
_cell.angle_alpha   90.00
_cell.angle_beta   90.00
_cell.angle_gamma   90.00
#
_symmetry.space_group_name_H-M   'P 1'
#
loop_
_entity.id
_entity.type
_entity.pdbx_description
1 polymer ?
#
loop_
_entity_poly.entity_id
_entity_poly.type
_entity_poly.pdbx_seq_one_letter_code
_entity_poly.pdbx_strand_id
1 'polypeptide(L)'
;METLLTSPTRQVLIGPRHPFVIVGERINPTGRSKLAAEMAAGDFERVRSDALAQVAAGAHMLDVNAGIPLADEPAILAEAIRQVQSVVDVPLSIDSSVVKALESGLAAYQGKALINSVTGEDERLEIVLPLAKRYGAAVIGVSNDETGISEDPDVRFRVAEKIVARAEHYGIPRQDILIDPLAMPIGAVGQAGVSAFRLLRRLSEELGVNSICGASNVSFGLPGRPVLNAAFLSMAIACGLTSAITNPLEETVRSAILASNVMLARDPNCLAWLAANRAAAPSATDDRAARRERRRQERSLN
;
A
#
# COMPACT_ATOMS: atom_id res chain seq x y z
N MET A 1 13.79 12.37 -0.23
CA MET A 1 14.38 11.06 0.15
C MET A 1 13.73 9.97 -0.69
N GLU A 2 14.41 8.87 -1.00
CA GLU A 2 13.93 7.80 -1.87
C GLU A 2 14.20 6.46 -1.20
N THR A 3 13.13 5.67 -1.01
CA THR A 3 13.22 4.29 -0.51
C THR A 3 13.26 3.35 -1.71
N LEU A 4 14.32 2.56 -1.83
CA LEU A 4 14.44 1.53 -2.85
C LEU A 4 14.00 0.18 -2.28
N LEU A 5 13.05 -0.48 -2.93
CA LEU A 5 12.63 -1.87 -2.66
C LEU A 5 12.83 -2.70 -3.93
N THR A 6 13.18 -3.97 -3.77
CA THR A 6 13.52 -4.81 -4.93
C THR A 6 12.90 -6.20 -4.81
N SER A 7 12.54 -6.77 -5.94
CA SER A 7 12.35 -8.20 -6.16
C SER A 7 13.59 -8.76 -6.91
N PRO A 8 13.64 -10.01 -7.35
CA PRO A 8 14.78 -10.55 -8.08
C PRO A 8 15.23 -9.74 -9.30
N THR A 9 14.29 -9.15 -10.05
CA THR A 9 14.63 -8.40 -11.28
C THR A 9 14.00 -6.99 -11.34
N ARG A 10 13.08 -6.65 -10.44
CA ARG A 10 12.36 -5.37 -10.46
C ARG A 10 12.74 -4.49 -9.28
N GLN A 11 12.74 -3.19 -9.51
CA GLN A 11 12.97 -2.15 -8.50
C GLN A 11 11.74 -1.23 -8.41
N VAL A 12 11.41 -0.81 -7.20
CA VAL A 12 10.38 0.19 -6.90
C VAL A 12 10.99 1.28 -6.04
N LEU A 13 10.85 2.53 -6.47
CA LEU A 13 11.27 3.72 -5.73
C LEU A 13 10.04 4.38 -5.12
N ILE A 14 10.05 4.55 -3.80
CA ILE A 14 9.05 5.32 -3.07
C ILE A 14 9.67 6.67 -2.71
N GLY A 15 9.01 7.76 -3.09
CA GLY A 15 9.50 9.09 -2.79
C GLY A 15 8.62 10.21 -3.33
N PRO A 16 8.78 11.46 -2.82
CA PRO A 16 7.87 12.56 -3.14
C PRO A 16 7.93 13.03 -4.60
N ARG A 17 9.00 12.69 -5.33
CA ARG A 17 9.18 13.05 -6.74
C ARG A 17 8.84 11.91 -7.72
N HIS A 18 8.53 10.73 -7.19
CA HIS A 18 8.15 9.56 -7.99
C HIS A 18 6.63 9.41 -8.06
N PRO A 19 6.11 8.68 -9.05
CA PRO A 19 4.72 8.26 -9.04
C PRO A 19 4.36 7.58 -7.72
N PHE A 20 3.14 7.81 -7.25
CA PHE A 20 2.64 7.20 -6.02
C PHE A 20 2.66 5.68 -6.11
N VAL A 21 3.16 5.01 -5.07
CA VAL A 21 3.29 3.55 -5.06
C VAL A 21 2.05 2.90 -4.46
N ILE A 22 1.42 2.04 -5.25
CA ILE A 22 0.29 1.19 -4.83
C ILE A 22 0.84 -0.15 -4.34
N VAL A 23 0.56 -0.48 -3.08
CA VAL A 23 0.82 -1.79 -2.48
C VAL A 23 -0.50 -2.53 -2.39
N GLY A 24 -0.62 -3.66 -3.09
CA GLY A 24 -1.87 -4.42 -3.16
C GLY A 24 -2.20 -5.14 -1.86
N GLU A 25 -3.41 -4.94 -1.31
CA GLU A 25 -3.84 -5.40 0.02
C GLU A 25 -4.55 -6.77 0.04
N ARG A 26 -4.74 -7.44 -1.12
CA ARG A 26 -5.67 -8.57 -1.20
C ARG A 26 -5.15 -9.89 -0.66
N ILE A 27 -3.84 -10.05 -0.46
CA ILE A 27 -3.27 -11.26 0.13
C ILE A 27 -3.25 -11.10 1.66
N ASN A 28 -4.43 -11.06 2.23
CA ASN A 28 -4.66 -10.95 3.67
C ASN A 28 -5.90 -11.78 4.06
N PRO A 29 -5.75 -12.81 4.93
CA PRO A 29 -6.85 -13.68 5.35
C PRO A 29 -7.86 -12.99 6.28
N THR A 30 -7.53 -11.84 6.87
CA THR A 30 -8.43 -11.09 7.75
C THR A 30 -9.72 -10.70 7.03
N GLY A 31 -10.87 -11.15 7.55
CA GLY A 31 -12.17 -10.93 6.93
C GLY A 31 -12.42 -11.73 5.64
N ARG A 32 -11.50 -12.63 5.26
CA ARG A 32 -11.59 -13.49 4.07
C ARG A 32 -11.52 -14.97 4.46
N SER A 33 -12.58 -15.47 5.09
CA SER A 33 -12.64 -16.82 5.67
C SER A 33 -12.27 -17.94 4.69
N LYS A 34 -12.65 -17.81 3.41
CA LYS A 34 -12.27 -18.78 2.37
C LYS A 34 -10.78 -18.78 2.11
N LEU A 35 -10.14 -17.61 1.97
CA LEU A 35 -8.70 -17.50 1.80
C LEU A 35 -7.96 -18.07 3.03
N ALA A 36 -8.43 -17.74 4.24
CA ALA A 36 -7.86 -18.28 5.47
C ALA A 36 -7.88 -19.81 5.53
N ALA A 37 -9.03 -20.42 5.17
CA ALA A 37 -9.17 -21.87 5.14
C ALA A 37 -8.26 -22.54 4.09
N GLU A 38 -8.18 -21.97 2.89
CA GLU A 38 -7.33 -22.45 1.80
C GLU A 38 -5.84 -22.39 2.20
N MET A 39 -5.37 -21.25 2.71
CA MET A 39 -3.98 -21.09 3.17
C MET A 39 -3.65 -22.05 4.33
N ALA A 40 -4.54 -22.22 5.30
CA ALA A 40 -4.35 -23.14 6.42
C ALA A 40 -4.29 -24.62 5.96
N ALA A 41 -4.97 -24.95 4.87
CA ALA A 41 -4.94 -26.28 4.25
C ALA A 41 -3.73 -26.48 3.29
N GLY A 42 -2.88 -25.47 3.11
CA GLY A 42 -1.75 -25.50 2.17
C GLY A 42 -2.15 -25.27 0.70
N ASP A 43 -3.36 -24.80 0.46
CA ASP A 43 -3.82 -24.40 -0.89
C ASP A 43 -3.57 -22.89 -1.10
N PHE A 44 -2.64 -22.57 -1.98
CA PHE A 44 -2.24 -21.20 -2.32
C PHE A 44 -2.70 -20.74 -3.71
N GLU A 45 -3.62 -21.47 -4.37
CA GLU A 45 -4.10 -21.10 -5.71
C GLU A 45 -4.72 -19.69 -5.70
N ARG A 46 -5.52 -19.37 -4.68
CA ARG A 46 -6.10 -18.03 -4.52
C ARG A 46 -5.06 -16.95 -4.24
N VAL A 47 -4.01 -17.26 -3.49
CA VAL A 47 -2.88 -16.35 -3.25
C VAL A 47 -2.21 -16.00 -4.59
N ARG A 48 -1.93 -16.99 -5.44
CA ARG A 48 -1.36 -16.78 -6.78
C ARG A 48 -2.29 -15.96 -7.68
N SER A 49 -3.57 -16.30 -7.72
CA SER A 49 -4.56 -15.59 -8.54
C SER A 49 -4.76 -14.13 -8.09
N ASP A 50 -4.82 -13.89 -6.78
CA ASP A 50 -4.89 -12.53 -6.21
C ASP A 50 -3.61 -11.72 -6.52
N ALA A 51 -2.44 -12.34 -6.47
CA ALA A 51 -1.18 -11.68 -6.83
C ALA A 51 -1.18 -11.22 -8.29
N LEU A 52 -1.51 -12.14 -9.21
CA LEU A 52 -1.60 -11.83 -10.64
C LEU A 52 -2.63 -10.73 -10.94
N ALA A 53 -3.82 -10.82 -10.35
CA ALA A 53 -4.89 -9.86 -10.56
C ALA A 53 -4.48 -8.45 -10.09
N GLN A 54 -3.87 -8.34 -8.90
CA GLN A 54 -3.43 -7.05 -8.36
C GLN A 54 -2.32 -6.40 -9.19
N VAL A 55 -1.34 -7.19 -9.63
CA VAL A 55 -0.25 -6.68 -10.49
C VAL A 55 -0.80 -6.26 -11.85
N ALA A 56 -1.71 -7.05 -12.45
CA ALA A 56 -2.38 -6.68 -13.71
C ALA A 56 -3.21 -5.41 -13.57
N ALA A 57 -3.78 -5.15 -12.38
CA ALA A 57 -4.51 -3.91 -12.07
C ALA A 57 -3.61 -2.72 -11.73
N GLY A 58 -2.28 -2.87 -11.76
CA GLY A 58 -1.32 -1.78 -11.56
C GLY A 58 -0.75 -1.67 -10.16
N ALA A 59 -0.82 -2.70 -9.32
CA ALA A 59 -0.04 -2.75 -8.08
C ALA A 59 1.46 -2.75 -8.40
N HIS A 60 2.21 -1.87 -7.73
CA HIS A 60 3.66 -1.81 -7.84
C HIS A 60 4.35 -2.80 -6.91
N MET A 61 3.72 -3.10 -5.80
CA MET A 61 4.13 -4.03 -4.75
C MET A 61 2.92 -4.79 -4.23
N LEU A 62 3.14 -5.87 -3.49
CA LEU A 62 2.07 -6.60 -2.80
C LEU A 62 2.38 -6.71 -1.31
N ASP A 63 1.36 -6.52 -0.50
CA ASP A 63 1.37 -6.82 0.93
C ASP A 63 0.91 -8.25 1.15
N VAL A 64 1.68 -9.03 1.92
CA VAL A 64 1.43 -10.46 2.15
C VAL A 64 1.31 -10.72 3.64
N ASN A 65 0.11 -11.08 4.07
CA ASN A 65 -0.23 -11.44 5.43
C ASN A 65 -0.73 -12.89 5.50
N ALA A 66 -0.39 -13.61 6.56
CA ALA A 66 -0.81 -14.99 6.82
C ALA A 66 -1.33 -15.19 8.25
N GLY A 67 -1.79 -14.12 8.90
CA GLY A 67 -2.31 -14.14 10.27
C GLY A 67 -3.65 -14.88 10.34
N ILE A 68 -3.58 -16.21 10.52
CA ILE A 68 -4.73 -17.09 10.68
C ILE A 68 -4.73 -17.61 12.11
N PRO A 69 -5.79 -17.37 12.90
CA PRO A 69 -5.85 -17.83 14.28
C PRO A 69 -5.60 -19.34 14.41
N LEU A 70 -4.75 -19.72 15.34
CA LEU A 70 -4.40 -21.11 15.66
C LEU A 70 -3.64 -21.88 14.57
N ALA A 71 -3.20 -21.23 13.50
CA ALA A 71 -2.38 -21.82 12.45
C ALA A 71 -0.88 -21.54 12.69
N ASP A 72 -0.01 -22.27 11.98
CA ASP A 72 1.44 -22.02 11.96
C ASP A 72 1.76 -20.85 11.01
N GLU A 73 1.53 -19.63 11.50
CA GLU A 73 1.74 -18.41 10.72
C GLU A 73 3.15 -18.30 10.12
N PRO A 74 4.26 -18.60 10.84
CA PRO A 74 5.60 -18.61 10.25
C PRO A 74 5.74 -19.48 8.99
N ALA A 75 5.22 -20.69 9.03
CA ALA A 75 5.29 -21.62 7.91
C ALA A 75 4.40 -21.15 6.73
N ILE A 76 3.18 -20.72 7.03
CA ILE A 76 2.20 -20.26 6.02
C ILE A 76 2.69 -18.97 5.35
N LEU A 77 3.23 -18.00 6.09
CA LEU A 77 3.73 -16.76 5.53
C LEU A 77 4.93 -17.00 4.61
N ALA A 78 5.89 -17.83 5.04
CA ALA A 78 7.04 -18.18 4.22
C ALA A 78 6.62 -18.87 2.90
N GLU A 79 5.62 -19.75 2.96
CA GLU A 79 5.10 -20.40 1.76
C GLU A 79 4.30 -19.44 0.87
N ALA A 80 3.43 -18.60 1.45
CA ALA A 80 2.70 -17.57 0.70
C ALA A 80 3.66 -16.66 -0.10
N ILE A 81 4.77 -16.25 0.52
CA ILE A 81 5.79 -15.42 -0.14
C ILE A 81 6.41 -16.16 -1.34
N ARG A 82 6.80 -17.44 -1.18
CA ARG A 82 7.32 -18.24 -2.30
C ARG A 82 6.30 -18.37 -3.43
N GLN A 83 5.05 -18.63 -3.09
CA GLN A 83 3.95 -18.75 -4.06
C GLN A 83 3.70 -17.45 -4.82
N VAL A 84 3.74 -16.30 -4.14
CA VAL A 84 3.63 -14.98 -4.78
C VAL A 84 4.81 -14.75 -5.73
N GLN A 85 6.05 -14.96 -5.25
CA GLN A 85 7.25 -14.76 -6.08
C GLN A 85 7.37 -15.76 -7.25
N SER A 86 6.64 -16.87 -7.21
CA SER A 86 6.61 -17.83 -8.32
C SER A 86 5.78 -17.36 -9.52
N VAL A 87 4.87 -16.39 -9.33
CA VAL A 87 3.92 -15.94 -10.36
C VAL A 87 4.04 -14.46 -10.72
N VAL A 88 4.61 -13.62 -9.84
CA VAL A 88 4.83 -12.20 -10.10
C VAL A 88 6.20 -11.76 -9.63
N ASP A 89 6.78 -10.80 -10.35
CA ASP A 89 8.06 -10.19 -10.00
C ASP A 89 7.87 -8.73 -9.59
N VAL A 90 7.33 -8.54 -8.38
CA VAL A 90 7.19 -7.22 -7.72
C VAL A 90 7.73 -7.31 -6.30
N PRO A 91 8.25 -6.20 -5.72
CA PRO A 91 8.66 -6.20 -4.33
C PRO A 91 7.50 -6.49 -3.38
N LEU A 92 7.79 -7.11 -2.24
CA LEU A 92 6.78 -7.47 -1.24
C LEU A 92 6.93 -6.67 0.06
N SER A 93 5.80 -6.35 0.63
CA SER A 93 5.59 -5.98 2.03
C SER A 93 5.24 -7.25 2.79
N ILE A 94 6.00 -7.56 3.84
CA ILE A 94 5.83 -8.76 4.67
C ILE A 94 5.11 -8.35 5.93
N ASP A 95 3.84 -8.72 6.02
CA ASP A 95 2.92 -8.24 7.06
C ASP A 95 2.67 -9.32 8.13
N SER A 96 3.16 -9.06 9.34
CA SER A 96 2.86 -9.85 10.52
C SER A 96 3.14 -9.09 11.81
N SER A 97 2.33 -9.34 12.83
CA SER A 97 2.62 -8.95 14.22
C SER A 97 3.49 -9.97 14.97
N VAL A 98 3.66 -11.17 14.41
CA VAL A 98 4.45 -12.26 15.00
C VAL A 98 5.88 -12.21 14.47
N VAL A 99 6.84 -11.93 15.36
CA VAL A 99 8.26 -11.77 14.98
C VAL A 99 8.83 -12.98 14.26
N LYS A 100 8.49 -14.19 14.71
CA LYS A 100 8.92 -15.44 14.06
C LYS A 100 8.36 -15.58 12.63
N ALA A 101 7.14 -15.08 12.40
CA ALA A 101 6.57 -15.08 11.06
C ALA A 101 7.26 -14.05 10.16
N LEU A 102 7.57 -12.84 10.66
CA LEU A 102 8.40 -11.87 9.94
C LEU A 102 9.75 -12.46 9.56
N GLU A 103 10.44 -13.12 10.51
CA GLU A 103 11.74 -13.74 10.23
C GLU A 103 11.64 -14.84 9.18
N SER A 104 10.63 -15.71 9.27
CA SER A 104 10.40 -16.78 8.28
C SER A 104 10.07 -16.21 6.90
N GLY A 105 9.25 -15.15 6.84
CA GLY A 105 8.93 -14.45 5.60
C GLY A 105 10.15 -13.78 4.96
N LEU A 106 10.94 -13.07 5.75
CA LEU A 106 12.18 -12.43 5.30
C LEU A 106 13.21 -13.46 4.80
N ALA A 107 13.33 -14.61 5.48
CA ALA A 107 14.21 -15.69 5.05
C ALA A 107 13.77 -16.35 3.73
N ALA A 108 12.46 -16.37 3.45
CA ALA A 108 11.91 -16.92 2.21
C ALA A 108 11.98 -15.94 1.03
N TYR A 109 12.04 -14.63 1.32
CA TYR A 109 11.97 -13.59 0.31
C TYR A 109 13.29 -13.37 -0.42
N GLN A 110 13.21 -13.13 -1.74
CA GLN A 110 14.35 -12.78 -2.58
C GLN A 110 14.22 -11.33 -3.03
N GLY A 111 15.11 -10.46 -2.53
CA GLY A 111 15.11 -9.02 -2.79
C GLY A 111 15.22 -8.19 -1.52
N LYS A 112 15.01 -6.88 -1.63
CA LYS A 112 14.90 -5.97 -0.48
C LYS A 112 13.44 -5.79 -0.12
N ALA A 113 13.00 -6.43 0.95
CA ALA A 113 11.62 -6.41 1.44
C ALA A 113 11.27 -5.11 2.19
N LEU A 114 9.96 -4.89 2.37
CA LEU A 114 9.40 -3.94 3.31
C LEU A 114 8.76 -4.71 4.48
N ILE A 115 9.21 -4.46 5.72
CA ILE A 115 8.59 -5.05 6.92
C ILE A 115 7.35 -4.25 7.29
N ASN A 116 6.22 -4.92 7.44
CA ASN A 116 4.96 -4.36 7.93
C ASN A 116 4.56 -5.11 9.21
N SER A 117 4.82 -4.61 10.44
CA SER A 117 5.38 -3.31 10.79
C SER A 117 6.04 -3.35 12.18
N VAL A 118 6.55 -2.25 12.60
CA VAL A 118 6.97 -2.02 13.99
C VAL A 118 6.17 -0.85 14.56
N THR A 119 5.75 -0.93 15.83
CA THR A 119 5.16 0.18 16.58
C THR A 119 6.25 0.96 17.33
N GLY A 120 5.89 2.14 17.88
CA GLY A 120 6.79 2.92 18.74
C GLY A 120 7.01 2.36 20.14
N GLU A 121 6.43 1.19 20.46
CA GLU A 121 6.67 0.48 21.69
C GLU A 121 8.14 0.04 21.81
N ASP A 122 8.79 0.33 22.97
CA ASP A 122 10.22 0.02 23.14
C ASP A 122 10.53 -1.45 22.91
N GLU A 123 9.74 -2.37 23.45
CA GLU A 123 9.92 -3.81 23.27
C GLU A 123 9.86 -4.20 21.78
N ARG A 124 8.94 -3.63 21.02
CA ARG A 124 8.79 -3.93 19.58
C ARG A 124 9.96 -3.40 18.78
N LEU A 125 10.42 -2.19 19.08
CA LEU A 125 11.58 -1.58 18.43
C LEU A 125 12.85 -2.41 18.64
N GLU A 126 13.08 -2.89 19.90
CA GLU A 126 14.26 -3.70 20.25
C GLU A 126 14.30 -5.08 19.57
N ILE A 127 13.15 -5.60 19.13
CA ILE A 127 13.07 -6.93 18.49
C ILE A 127 13.03 -6.81 16.96
N VAL A 128 12.23 -5.89 16.41
CA VAL A 128 11.99 -5.82 14.96
C VAL A 128 13.10 -5.05 14.23
N LEU A 129 13.67 -3.98 14.80
CA LEU A 129 14.69 -3.21 14.11
C LEU A 129 16.00 -3.98 13.88
N PRO A 130 16.53 -4.77 14.83
CA PRO A 130 17.65 -5.68 14.57
C PRO A 130 17.35 -6.68 13.44
N LEU A 131 16.11 -7.18 13.37
CA LEU A 131 15.68 -8.08 12.30
C LEU A 131 15.72 -7.36 10.95
N ALA A 132 15.15 -6.16 10.85
CA ALA A 132 15.20 -5.33 9.65
C ALA A 132 16.64 -5.08 9.19
N LYS A 133 17.53 -4.74 10.12
CA LYS A 133 18.96 -4.55 9.84
C LYS A 133 19.63 -5.80 9.31
N ARG A 134 19.38 -6.95 9.94
CA ARG A 134 19.96 -8.24 9.54
C ARG A 134 19.61 -8.64 8.13
N TYR A 135 18.37 -8.39 7.69
CA TYR A 135 17.88 -8.71 6.35
C TYR A 135 18.05 -7.56 5.35
N GLY A 136 18.58 -6.41 5.76
CA GLY A 136 18.70 -5.23 4.89
C GLY A 136 17.35 -4.72 4.38
N ALA A 137 16.27 -4.97 5.12
CA ALA A 137 14.92 -4.61 4.74
C ALA A 137 14.61 -3.15 5.12
N ALA A 138 13.67 -2.53 4.38
CA ALA A 138 13.02 -1.31 4.83
C ALA A 138 11.91 -1.67 5.85
N VAL A 139 11.46 -0.69 6.64
CA VAL A 139 10.50 -0.94 7.72
C VAL A 139 9.42 0.14 7.77
N ILE A 140 8.18 -0.30 8.00
CA ILE A 140 7.05 0.58 8.31
C ILE A 140 7.02 0.79 9.83
N GLY A 141 7.11 2.04 10.27
CA GLY A 141 6.88 2.44 11.64
C GLY A 141 5.47 2.98 11.82
N VAL A 142 4.65 2.31 12.62
CA VAL A 142 3.28 2.77 12.92
C VAL A 142 3.32 3.78 14.06
N SER A 143 2.68 4.94 13.87
CA SER A 143 2.76 6.08 14.78
C SER A 143 1.88 5.94 16.03
N ASN A 144 2.03 4.80 16.74
CA ASN A 144 1.46 4.52 18.06
C ASN A 144 2.52 3.86 18.96
N ASP A 145 2.35 3.93 20.27
CA ASP A 145 3.27 3.41 21.27
C ASP A 145 2.53 2.75 22.44
N GLU A 146 3.23 2.56 23.57
CA GLU A 146 2.71 1.94 24.80
C GLU A 146 1.47 2.64 25.35
N THR A 147 1.26 3.91 25.01
CA THR A 147 0.08 4.69 25.45
C THR A 147 -1.15 4.45 24.57
N GLY A 148 -0.99 3.66 23.49
CA GLY A 148 -2.01 3.33 22.52
C GLY A 148 -2.06 4.29 21.33
N ILE A 149 -3.22 4.33 20.67
CA ILE A 149 -3.43 5.17 19.47
C ILE A 149 -3.95 6.53 19.91
N SER A 150 -3.13 7.57 19.79
CA SER A 150 -3.54 8.94 20.05
C SER A 150 -4.29 9.54 18.86
N GLU A 151 -5.35 10.32 19.11
CA GLU A 151 -6.00 11.13 18.08
C GLU A 151 -5.22 12.42 17.76
N ASP A 152 -4.33 12.85 18.66
CA ASP A 152 -3.49 14.04 18.50
C ASP A 152 -2.33 13.78 17.52
N PRO A 153 -2.28 14.48 16.37
CA PRO A 153 -1.21 14.32 15.39
C PRO A 153 0.17 14.76 15.94
N ASP A 154 0.24 15.62 16.96
CA ASP A 154 1.49 16.06 17.56
C ASP A 154 2.08 14.95 18.45
N VAL A 155 1.24 14.15 19.11
CA VAL A 155 1.67 12.94 19.84
C VAL A 155 2.21 11.90 18.85
N ARG A 156 1.47 11.62 17.79
CA ARG A 156 1.88 10.66 16.76
C ARG A 156 3.17 11.08 16.07
N PHE A 157 3.38 12.37 15.87
CA PHE A 157 4.62 12.87 15.27
C PHE A 157 5.82 12.57 16.18
N ARG A 158 5.70 12.79 17.51
CA ARG A 158 6.78 12.42 18.46
C ARG A 158 7.07 10.93 18.46
N VAL A 159 6.04 10.07 18.31
CA VAL A 159 6.25 8.63 18.15
C VAL A 159 7.01 8.32 16.85
N ALA A 160 6.67 8.98 15.76
CA ALA A 160 7.40 8.84 14.50
C ALA A 160 8.88 9.25 14.64
N GLU A 161 9.18 10.37 15.32
CA GLU A 161 10.55 10.78 15.65
C GLU A 161 11.29 9.72 16.47
N LYS A 162 10.63 9.14 17.51
CA LYS A 162 11.18 8.05 18.32
C LYS A 162 11.55 6.83 17.45
N ILE A 163 10.63 6.40 16.57
CA ILE A 163 10.86 5.25 15.67
C ILE A 163 12.05 5.52 14.76
N VAL A 164 12.10 6.68 14.11
CA VAL A 164 13.18 7.05 13.19
C VAL A 164 14.52 7.08 13.91
N ALA A 165 14.60 7.76 15.05
CA ALA A 165 15.83 7.85 15.85
C ALA A 165 16.33 6.46 16.30
N ARG A 166 15.40 5.58 16.73
CA ARG A 166 15.76 4.22 17.14
C ARG A 166 16.21 3.36 15.95
N ALA A 167 15.59 3.48 14.80
CA ALA A 167 15.99 2.75 13.60
C ALA A 167 17.37 3.21 13.11
N GLU A 168 17.65 4.51 13.11
CA GLU A 168 18.98 5.06 12.79
C GLU A 168 20.04 4.56 13.79
N HIS A 169 19.69 4.45 15.10
CA HIS A 169 20.58 3.88 16.12
C HIS A 169 20.97 2.43 15.80
N TYR A 170 20.05 1.62 15.28
CA TYR A 170 20.34 0.27 14.79
C TYR A 170 21.04 0.24 13.42
N GLY A 171 21.36 1.41 12.83
CA GLY A 171 22.04 1.53 11.55
C GLY A 171 21.15 1.21 10.35
N ILE A 172 19.83 1.38 10.48
CA ILE A 172 18.90 1.40 9.36
C ILE A 172 18.90 2.82 8.78
N PRO A 173 19.23 3.00 7.49
CA PRO A 173 19.26 4.34 6.90
C PRO A 173 17.85 4.94 6.93
N ARG A 174 17.77 6.26 7.17
CA ARG A 174 16.47 6.98 7.23
C ARG A 174 15.59 6.77 6.01
N GLN A 175 16.17 6.63 4.83
CA GLN A 175 15.45 6.34 3.59
C GLN A 175 14.75 4.97 3.58
N ASP A 176 15.13 4.06 4.45
CA ASP A 176 14.53 2.74 4.59
C ASP A 176 13.46 2.68 5.69
N ILE A 177 13.06 3.85 6.20
CA ILE A 177 12.00 3.99 7.21
C ILE A 177 10.83 4.71 6.58
N LEU A 178 9.67 4.07 6.56
CA LEU A 178 8.39 4.65 6.15
C LEU A 178 7.50 4.78 7.37
N ILE A 179 6.84 5.92 7.54
CA ILE A 179 5.94 6.11 8.68
C ILE A 179 4.48 5.95 8.25
N ASP A 180 3.75 5.10 8.97
CA ASP A 180 2.30 4.99 8.85
C ASP A 180 1.64 6.02 9.79
N PRO A 181 0.90 7.01 9.24
CA PRO A 181 0.16 7.99 10.03
C PRO A 181 -1.08 7.41 10.70
N LEU A 182 -1.37 6.12 10.55
CA LEU A 182 -2.58 5.46 11.06
C LEU A 182 -3.88 6.10 10.53
N ALA A 183 -4.31 5.66 9.35
CA ALA A 183 -5.61 6.03 8.80
C ALA A 183 -6.74 5.38 9.62
N MET A 184 -7.31 6.12 10.58
CA MET A 184 -8.41 5.65 11.42
C MET A 184 -9.76 5.80 10.71
N PRO A 185 -10.76 4.94 11.06
CA PRO A 185 -12.10 5.03 10.51
C PRO A 185 -12.78 6.38 10.84
N ILE A 186 -13.10 7.18 9.83
CA ILE A 186 -13.76 8.48 9.99
C ILE A 186 -15.17 8.37 10.58
N GLY A 187 -15.83 7.21 10.43
CA GLY A 187 -17.11 6.94 11.06
C GLY A 187 -17.04 6.79 12.58
N ALA A 188 -15.88 6.45 13.13
CA ALA A 188 -15.64 6.32 14.56
C ALA A 188 -14.93 7.56 15.13
N VAL A 189 -14.02 8.16 14.35
CA VAL A 189 -13.20 9.31 14.77
C VAL A 189 -13.37 10.43 13.74
N GLY A 190 -14.26 11.37 14.01
CA GLY A 190 -14.68 12.41 13.05
C GLY A 190 -13.54 13.28 12.51
N GLN A 191 -12.45 13.48 13.27
CA GLN A 191 -11.28 14.26 12.86
C GLN A 191 -10.15 13.42 12.26
N ALA A 192 -10.33 12.09 12.09
CA ALA A 192 -9.28 11.18 11.67
C ALA A 192 -8.59 11.60 10.36
N GLY A 193 -9.36 12.03 9.36
CA GLY A 193 -8.82 12.50 8.09
C GLY A 193 -7.97 13.76 8.25
N VAL A 194 -8.48 14.76 8.97
CA VAL A 194 -7.78 16.04 9.21
C VAL A 194 -6.48 15.81 9.99
N SER A 195 -6.53 14.98 11.03
CA SER A 195 -5.36 14.62 11.84
C SER A 195 -4.30 13.86 10.99
N ALA A 196 -4.73 12.93 10.14
CA ALA A 196 -3.82 12.23 9.24
C ALA A 196 -3.15 13.18 8.23
N PHE A 197 -3.89 14.11 7.62
CA PHE A 197 -3.33 15.09 6.67
C PHE A 197 -2.35 16.05 7.35
N ARG A 198 -2.62 16.48 8.58
CA ARG A 198 -1.70 17.32 9.36
C ARG A 198 -0.40 16.54 9.64
N LEU A 199 -0.50 15.30 10.11
CA LEU A 199 0.64 14.47 10.39
C LEU A 199 1.48 14.20 9.14
N LEU A 200 0.84 13.87 7.99
CA LEU A 200 1.53 13.62 6.72
C LEU A 200 2.39 14.80 6.27
N ARG A 201 1.88 16.05 6.39
CA ARG A 201 2.68 17.24 6.07
C ARG A 201 3.91 17.33 6.95
N ARG A 202 3.76 17.13 8.26
CA ARG A 202 4.88 17.18 9.20
C ARG A 202 5.91 16.07 8.92
N LEU A 203 5.45 14.84 8.63
CA LEU A 203 6.34 13.74 8.27
C LEU A 203 7.18 14.06 7.02
N SER A 204 6.56 14.68 6.03
CA SER A 204 7.22 15.06 4.77
C SER A 204 8.13 16.28 4.93
N GLU A 205 7.67 17.35 5.59
CA GLU A 205 8.32 18.66 5.62
C GLU A 205 9.32 18.82 6.78
N GLU A 206 8.99 18.27 7.98
CA GLU A 206 9.83 18.41 9.16
C GLU A 206 10.74 17.20 9.37
N LEU A 207 10.19 15.97 9.29
CA LEU A 207 10.97 14.75 9.51
C LEU A 207 11.68 14.26 8.24
N GLY A 208 11.14 14.58 7.06
CA GLY A 208 11.73 14.27 5.76
C GLY A 208 11.74 12.77 5.42
N VAL A 209 10.77 12.00 5.92
CA VAL A 209 10.62 10.55 5.66
C VAL A 209 9.52 10.26 4.67
N ASN A 210 9.58 9.10 4.03
CA ASN A 210 8.46 8.57 3.25
C ASN A 210 7.35 8.07 4.17
N SER A 211 6.13 7.97 3.63
CA SER A 211 4.96 7.52 4.37
C SER A 211 4.15 6.50 3.59
N ILE A 212 3.48 5.64 4.35
CA ILE A 212 2.61 4.57 3.84
C ILE A 212 1.44 4.39 4.80
N CYS A 213 0.27 4.03 4.34
CA CYS A 213 -0.83 3.64 5.23
C CYS A 213 -1.76 2.62 4.61
N GLY A 214 -2.46 1.87 5.45
CA GLY A 214 -3.61 1.07 5.07
C GLY A 214 -4.80 1.97 4.74
N ALA A 215 -4.87 2.47 3.49
CA ALA A 215 -5.81 3.53 3.12
C ALA A 215 -7.28 3.11 3.20
N SER A 216 -7.58 1.83 3.02
CA SER A 216 -8.95 1.29 3.10
C SER A 216 -9.57 1.38 4.50
N ASN A 217 -8.76 1.59 5.53
CA ASN A 217 -9.22 1.72 6.92
C ASN A 217 -10.07 2.98 7.14
N VAL A 218 -9.77 4.07 6.42
CA VAL A 218 -10.46 5.36 6.59
C VAL A 218 -11.97 5.27 6.43
N SER A 219 -12.44 4.40 5.56
CA SER A 219 -13.87 4.24 5.24
C SER A 219 -14.52 3.03 5.94
N PHE A 220 -13.84 2.39 6.88
CA PHE A 220 -14.36 1.19 7.54
C PHE A 220 -15.71 1.48 8.22
N GLY A 221 -16.68 0.58 8.00
CA GLY A 221 -18.04 0.71 8.53
C GLY A 221 -18.97 1.66 7.77
N LEU A 222 -18.48 2.38 6.74
CA LEU A 222 -19.30 3.32 5.96
C LEU A 222 -19.71 2.74 4.60
N PRO A 223 -20.87 3.15 4.03
CA PRO A 223 -21.23 2.81 2.66
C PRO A 223 -20.40 3.62 1.64
N GLY A 224 -20.37 3.17 0.38
CA GLY A 224 -19.67 3.89 -0.69
C GLY A 224 -18.15 3.99 -0.52
N ARG A 225 -17.55 3.01 0.13
CA ARG A 225 -16.12 2.98 0.50
C ARG A 225 -15.14 3.37 -0.63
N PRO A 226 -15.30 2.90 -1.89
CA PRO A 226 -14.34 3.26 -2.95
C PRO A 226 -14.22 4.77 -3.17
N VAL A 227 -15.34 5.50 -3.10
CA VAL A 227 -15.37 6.97 -3.27
C VAL A 227 -14.66 7.68 -2.11
N LEU A 228 -14.93 7.26 -0.87
CA LEU A 228 -14.25 7.80 0.31
C LEU A 228 -12.75 7.51 0.30
N ASN A 229 -12.35 6.29 -0.06
CA ASN A 229 -10.94 5.91 -0.18
C ASN A 229 -10.23 6.74 -1.27
N ALA A 230 -10.87 6.95 -2.42
CA ALA A 230 -10.35 7.76 -3.50
C ALA A 230 -10.15 9.23 -3.09
N ALA A 231 -11.14 9.82 -2.42
CA ALA A 231 -11.06 11.19 -1.89
C ALA A 231 -9.95 11.31 -0.84
N PHE A 232 -9.90 10.39 0.14
CA PHE A 232 -8.85 10.35 1.15
C PHE A 232 -7.45 10.27 0.51
N LEU A 233 -7.25 9.33 -0.42
CA LEU A 233 -5.95 9.14 -1.08
C LEU A 233 -5.52 10.38 -1.84
N SER A 234 -6.40 11.02 -2.63
CA SER A 234 -6.05 12.24 -3.36
C SER A 234 -5.59 13.35 -2.41
N MET A 235 -6.30 13.55 -1.29
CA MET A 235 -5.96 14.55 -0.27
C MET A 235 -4.66 14.17 0.47
N ALA A 236 -4.49 12.91 0.84
CA ALA A 236 -3.30 12.41 1.53
C ALA A 236 -2.03 12.52 0.67
N ILE A 237 -2.13 12.20 -0.63
CA ILE A 237 -1.04 12.35 -1.60
C ILE A 237 -0.63 13.81 -1.74
N ALA A 238 -1.59 14.75 -1.76
CA ALA A 238 -1.32 16.19 -1.75
C ALA A 238 -0.70 16.68 -0.44
N CYS A 239 -0.91 15.94 0.66
CA CYS A 239 -0.30 16.21 1.96
C CYS A 239 1.04 15.48 2.21
N GLY A 240 1.60 14.80 1.20
CA GLY A 240 2.91 14.17 1.29
C GLY A 240 2.93 12.65 1.42
N LEU A 241 1.77 11.96 1.38
CA LEU A 241 1.75 10.50 1.33
C LEU A 241 2.45 10.00 0.05
N THR A 242 3.36 9.04 0.19
CA THR A 242 4.19 8.52 -0.92
C THR A 242 3.79 7.13 -1.39
N SER A 243 3.11 6.36 -0.56
CA SER A 243 2.61 5.02 -0.89
C SER A 243 1.39 4.66 -0.05
N ALA A 244 0.60 3.67 -0.47
CA ALA A 244 -0.49 3.12 0.34
C ALA A 244 -0.72 1.64 0.06
N ILE A 245 -1.10 0.93 1.12
CA ILE A 245 -1.66 -0.41 1.06
C ILE A 245 -3.16 -0.22 0.78
N THR A 246 -3.60 -0.65 -0.40
CA THR A 246 -4.97 -0.42 -0.89
C THR A 246 -5.36 -1.45 -1.95
N ASN A 247 -6.64 -1.49 -2.31
CA ASN A 247 -7.13 -2.42 -3.32
C ASN A 247 -6.95 -1.85 -4.76
N PRO A 248 -5.98 -2.35 -5.55
CA PRO A 248 -5.78 -1.87 -6.92
C PRO A 248 -6.89 -2.27 -7.90
N LEU A 249 -7.75 -3.24 -7.52
CA LEU A 249 -8.88 -3.68 -8.33
C LEU A 249 -10.02 -2.66 -8.33
N GLU A 250 -10.04 -1.72 -7.36
CA GLU A 250 -11.03 -0.64 -7.29
C GLU A 250 -10.66 0.47 -8.27
N GLU A 251 -11.37 0.52 -9.40
CA GLU A 251 -11.11 1.48 -10.48
C GLU A 251 -11.14 2.94 -10.01
N THR A 252 -12.11 3.28 -9.14
CA THR A 252 -12.25 4.63 -8.57
C THR A 252 -11.00 5.05 -7.80
N VAL A 253 -10.44 4.13 -7.00
CA VAL A 253 -9.22 4.36 -6.22
C VAL A 253 -8.01 4.52 -7.14
N ARG A 254 -7.85 3.61 -8.09
CA ARG A 254 -6.74 3.65 -9.06
C ARG A 254 -6.76 4.93 -9.89
N SER A 255 -7.93 5.31 -10.40
CA SER A 255 -8.10 6.53 -11.20
C SER A 255 -7.77 7.79 -10.40
N ALA A 256 -8.17 7.86 -9.11
CA ALA A 256 -7.84 8.97 -8.23
C ALA A 256 -6.33 9.09 -7.99
N ILE A 257 -5.63 7.97 -7.81
CA ILE A 257 -4.16 7.95 -7.67
C ILE A 257 -3.46 8.43 -8.95
N LEU A 258 -3.87 7.93 -10.13
CA LEU A 258 -3.31 8.36 -11.41
C LEU A 258 -3.54 9.84 -11.65
N ALA A 259 -4.75 10.34 -11.38
CA ALA A 259 -5.08 11.77 -11.48
C ALA A 259 -4.22 12.61 -10.52
N SER A 260 -4.00 12.14 -9.29
CA SER A 260 -3.15 12.83 -8.31
C SER A 260 -1.69 12.92 -8.77
N ASN A 261 -1.15 11.87 -9.42
CA ASN A 261 0.19 11.89 -10.01
C ASN A 261 0.31 12.95 -11.12
N VAL A 262 -0.72 13.09 -11.97
CA VAL A 262 -0.77 14.14 -13.01
C VAL A 262 -0.77 15.53 -12.36
N MET A 263 -1.65 15.77 -11.38
CA MET A 263 -1.79 17.07 -10.70
C MET A 263 -0.52 17.50 -9.95
N LEU A 264 0.28 16.54 -9.46
CA LEU A 264 1.53 16.79 -8.75
C LEU A 264 2.78 16.69 -9.63
N ALA A 265 2.62 16.67 -10.97
CA ALA A 265 3.70 16.53 -11.95
C ALA A 265 4.60 15.30 -11.74
N ARG A 266 4.02 14.21 -11.19
CA ARG A 266 4.70 12.91 -10.99
C ARG A 266 4.48 11.93 -12.14
N ASP A 267 3.65 12.30 -13.14
CA ASP A 267 3.41 11.56 -14.39
C ASP A 267 3.87 12.41 -15.58
N PRO A 268 5.13 12.29 -16.03
CA PRO A 268 5.67 13.10 -17.11
C PRO A 268 4.86 12.94 -18.39
N ASN A 269 4.43 14.06 -18.99
CA ASN A 269 3.60 14.10 -20.19
C ASN A 269 2.27 13.34 -20.06
N CYS A 270 1.80 13.07 -18.83
CA CYS A 270 0.58 12.31 -18.54
C CYS A 270 0.58 10.90 -19.16
N LEU A 271 1.75 10.25 -19.27
CA LEU A 271 1.87 9.01 -20.03
C LEU A 271 1.09 7.86 -19.39
N ALA A 272 1.19 7.70 -18.06
CA ALA A 272 0.46 6.66 -17.35
C ALA A 272 -1.06 6.91 -17.37
N TRP A 273 -1.47 8.18 -17.21
CA TRP A 273 -2.86 8.59 -17.33
C TRP A 273 -3.44 8.28 -18.71
N LEU A 274 -2.72 8.69 -19.77
CA LEU A 274 -3.14 8.44 -21.15
C LEU A 274 -3.19 6.95 -21.48
N ALA A 275 -2.22 6.16 -21.02
CA ALA A 275 -2.23 4.71 -21.23
C ALA A 275 -3.44 4.05 -20.56
N ALA A 276 -3.76 4.42 -19.33
CA ALA A 276 -4.91 3.88 -18.60
C ALA A 276 -6.27 4.26 -19.21
N ASN A 277 -6.38 5.47 -19.80
CA ASN A 277 -7.65 5.99 -20.27
C ASN A 277 -7.86 5.86 -21.79
N ARG A 278 -6.80 5.67 -22.60
CA ARG A 278 -6.95 5.40 -24.05
C ARG A 278 -7.49 4.00 -24.33
N ALA A 279 -7.19 3.02 -23.48
CA ALA A 279 -7.74 1.67 -23.62
C ALA A 279 -9.25 1.60 -23.33
N ALA A 280 -9.79 2.61 -22.60
CA ALA A 280 -11.22 2.72 -22.29
C ALA A 280 -11.98 3.62 -23.30
N ALA A 281 -11.29 4.34 -24.19
CA ALA A 281 -11.94 5.15 -25.22
C ALA A 281 -12.44 4.23 -26.35
N PRO A 282 -13.72 4.37 -26.80
CA PRO A 282 -14.20 3.65 -27.98
C PRO A 282 -13.26 3.90 -29.16
N SER A 283 -12.97 2.83 -29.90
CA SER A 283 -12.10 2.99 -31.08
C SER A 283 -12.68 4.03 -32.02
N ALA A 284 -11.83 4.81 -32.71
CA ALA A 284 -12.29 5.81 -33.69
C ALA A 284 -13.18 5.19 -34.78
N THR A 285 -13.20 3.88 -34.93
CA THR A 285 -14.11 3.10 -35.78
C THR A 285 -15.52 3.03 -35.20
N ASP A 286 -15.69 2.91 -33.88
CA ASP A 286 -17.00 2.85 -33.22
C ASP A 286 -17.70 4.22 -33.26
N ASP A 287 -16.93 5.30 -33.09
CA ASP A 287 -17.45 6.67 -33.16
C ASP A 287 -17.90 7.03 -34.59
N ARG A 288 -17.18 6.53 -35.60
CA ARG A 288 -17.59 6.70 -37.02
C ARG A 288 -18.83 5.87 -37.37
N ALA A 289 -18.96 4.67 -36.81
CA ALA A 289 -20.14 3.82 -37.00
C ALA A 289 -21.37 4.45 -36.34
N ALA A 290 -21.24 4.90 -35.07
CA ALA A 290 -22.33 5.58 -34.37
C ALA A 290 -22.78 6.89 -35.04
N ARG A 291 -21.83 7.69 -35.56
CA ARG A 291 -22.16 8.91 -36.35
C ARG A 291 -22.82 8.58 -37.68
N ARG A 292 -22.44 7.49 -38.36
CA ARG A 292 -23.11 7.04 -39.62
C ARG A 292 -24.53 6.56 -39.34
N GLU A 293 -24.76 5.89 -38.22
CA GLU A 293 -26.08 5.38 -37.82
C GLU A 293 -27.04 6.50 -37.44
N ARG A 294 -26.59 7.52 -36.69
CA ARG A 294 -27.34 8.74 -36.39
C ARG A 294 -27.74 9.50 -37.67
N ARG A 295 -26.80 9.68 -38.63
CA ARG A 295 -27.09 10.32 -39.92
C ARG A 295 -28.04 9.51 -40.79
N ARG A 296 -28.07 8.18 -40.68
CA ARG A 296 -29.07 7.34 -41.39
C ARG A 296 -30.46 7.49 -40.76
N GLN A 297 -30.56 7.53 -39.45
CA GLN A 297 -31.83 7.73 -38.73
C GLN A 297 -32.41 9.12 -39.00
N GLU A 298 -31.60 10.17 -39.03
CA GLU A 298 -32.03 11.52 -39.36
C GLU A 298 -32.52 11.67 -40.84
N ARG A 299 -31.96 10.87 -41.76
CA ARG A 299 -32.41 10.84 -43.16
C ARG A 299 -33.65 9.99 -43.41
N SER A 300 -34.06 9.15 -42.48
CA SER A 300 -35.27 8.34 -42.59
C SER A 300 -36.51 9.01 -41.95
N LEU A 301 -36.30 10.15 -41.27
CA LEU A 301 -37.36 10.92 -40.60
C LEU A 301 -37.74 12.20 -41.36
N ASN A 302 -37.04 12.49 -42.49
CA ASN A 302 -37.38 13.52 -43.48
C ASN A 302 -37.74 12.88 -44.83
#